data_ee8f5e3f3be1a7affc213efbf14aad65
#
_entry.id   ee8f5e3f3be1a7affc213efbf14aad65
#
_cell.length_a   1.000
_cell.length_b   1.000
_cell.length_c   1.000
_cell.angle_alpha   90.00
_cell.angle_beta   90.00
_cell.angle_gamma   90.00
#
_symmetry.space_group_name_H-M   'P 1'
#
loop_
_entity.id
_entity.type
_entity.pdbx_description
1 polymer ?
#
loop_
_entity_poly.entity_id
_entity_poly.type
_entity_poly.pdbx_seq_one_letter_code
_entity_poly.pdbx_strand_id
1 'polypeptide(L)'
;MKFKALACVLFLLAGQASAEACKPDRLDVRGDGMSAQFSVEVVITPEEKARGLMYRESMPMFSGMLFVYPSPQNVSFWMRNTLIPLDMVFIGADGVVRHVHANARPLDETGIPGGSPDIQYVLELNGGLAAMLNLVPGAEIHHPAIDPALAAWPCEIDAE
;
A
#
# COMPACT_ATOMS: atom_id res chain seq x y z
N MET A 1 -7.35 -59.14 36.63
CA MET A 1 -7.09 -58.54 35.32
C MET A 1 -7.10 -57.02 35.51
N LYS A 2 -5.94 -56.35 35.38
CA LYS A 2 -5.79 -54.89 35.55
C LYS A 2 -5.65 -54.24 34.15
N PHE A 3 -6.69 -53.52 33.72
CA PHE A 3 -6.60 -52.73 32.47
C PHE A 3 -5.84 -51.44 32.74
N LYS A 4 -4.69 -51.27 32.05
CA LYS A 4 -3.95 -50.00 32.00
C LYS A 4 -4.53 -49.17 30.86
N ALA A 5 -5.18 -48.07 31.21
CA ALA A 5 -5.61 -47.07 30.23
C ALA A 5 -4.36 -46.29 29.73
N LEU A 6 -4.12 -46.38 28.43
CA LEU A 6 -3.06 -45.62 27.73
C LEU A 6 -3.67 -44.28 27.32
N ALA A 7 -3.31 -43.18 28.02
CA ALA A 7 -3.72 -41.84 27.67
C ALA A 7 -2.85 -41.38 26.51
N CYS A 8 -3.43 -41.22 25.33
CA CYS A 8 -2.81 -40.65 24.16
C CYS A 8 -2.88 -39.11 24.25
N VAL A 9 -1.76 -38.48 24.59
CA VAL A 9 -1.65 -37.00 24.61
C VAL A 9 -1.42 -36.54 23.18
N LEU A 10 -2.45 -35.98 22.54
CA LEU A 10 -2.29 -35.26 21.26
C LEU A 10 -1.63 -33.90 21.53
N PHE A 11 -0.39 -33.77 21.15
CA PHE A 11 0.26 -32.47 21.02
C PHE A 11 -0.27 -31.76 19.77
N LEU A 12 -1.13 -30.77 19.97
CA LEU A 12 -1.49 -29.80 18.94
C LEU A 12 -0.28 -28.87 18.73
N LEU A 13 0.48 -29.12 17.68
CA LEU A 13 1.44 -28.14 17.15
C LEU A 13 0.65 -26.98 16.55
N ALA A 14 0.41 -25.94 17.35
CA ALA A 14 -0.02 -24.66 16.83
C ALA A 14 1.14 -24.09 15.99
N GLY A 15 1.04 -24.23 14.67
CA GLY A 15 1.93 -23.56 13.74
C GLY A 15 1.78 -22.06 13.95
N GLN A 16 2.81 -21.42 14.51
CA GLN A 16 2.91 -19.96 14.50
C GLN A 16 3.12 -19.55 13.05
N ALA A 17 2.10 -18.94 12.44
CA ALA A 17 2.28 -18.19 11.21
C ALA A 17 3.21 -17.02 11.57
N SER A 18 4.48 -17.13 11.17
CA SER A 18 5.41 -16.02 11.27
C SER A 18 4.86 -14.92 10.38
N ALA A 19 4.44 -13.80 10.96
CA ALA A 19 4.13 -12.62 10.18
C ALA A 19 5.42 -12.22 9.44
N GLU A 20 5.31 -12.10 8.12
CA GLU A 20 6.47 -11.75 7.31
C GLU A 20 6.83 -10.29 7.61
N ALA A 21 8.08 -10.04 8.02
CA ALA A 21 8.56 -8.70 8.35
C ALA A 21 8.33 -7.72 7.19
N CYS A 22 7.89 -6.50 7.51
CA CYS A 22 7.74 -5.42 6.53
C CYS A 22 9.04 -5.16 5.79
N LYS A 23 8.95 -4.97 4.47
CA LYS A 23 10.10 -4.63 3.61
C LYS A 23 9.86 -3.28 2.93
N PRO A 24 10.89 -2.45 2.77
CA PRO A 24 10.72 -1.12 2.17
C PRO A 24 10.36 -1.14 0.68
N ASP A 25 10.61 -2.23 -0.01
CA ASP A 25 10.27 -2.45 -1.43
C ASP A 25 8.96 -3.21 -1.65
N ARG A 26 8.25 -3.52 -0.56
CA ARG A 26 6.99 -4.28 -0.59
C ARG A 26 5.90 -3.56 0.19
N LEU A 27 4.74 -3.43 -0.42
CA LEU A 27 3.55 -2.86 0.16
C LEU A 27 2.40 -3.86 0.06
N ASP A 28 1.79 -4.15 1.20
CA ASP A 28 0.60 -4.98 1.25
C ASP A 28 -0.64 -4.11 1.46
N VAL A 29 -1.75 -4.50 0.82
CA VAL A 29 -3.05 -3.84 0.92
C VAL A 29 -4.09 -4.86 1.33
N ARG A 30 -4.97 -4.50 2.25
CA ARG A 30 -6.17 -5.27 2.58
C ARG A 30 -7.40 -4.38 2.64
N GLY A 31 -8.56 -4.93 2.33
CA GLY A 31 -9.84 -4.25 2.40
C GLY A 31 -10.97 -5.27 2.47
N ASP A 32 -12.21 -4.82 2.25
CA ASP A 32 -13.41 -5.67 2.30
C ASP A 32 -13.34 -6.76 1.20
N GLY A 33 -12.96 -7.97 1.64
CA GLY A 33 -12.82 -9.14 0.77
C GLY A 33 -11.64 -9.11 -0.20
N MET A 34 -10.71 -8.14 -0.10
CA MET A 34 -9.52 -8.05 -0.95
C MET A 34 -8.23 -8.08 -0.16
N SER A 35 -7.19 -8.65 -0.78
CA SER A 35 -5.81 -8.55 -0.33
C SER A 35 -4.91 -8.56 -1.56
N ALA A 36 -3.91 -7.69 -1.59
CA ALA A 36 -2.94 -7.61 -2.68
C ALA A 36 -1.57 -7.20 -2.15
N GLN A 37 -0.53 -7.54 -2.90
CA GLN A 37 0.86 -7.19 -2.61
C GLN A 37 1.47 -6.53 -3.83
N PHE A 38 2.23 -5.46 -3.60
CA PHE A 38 2.91 -4.69 -4.64
C PHE A 38 4.40 -4.59 -4.34
N SER A 39 5.22 -4.65 -5.39
CA SER A 39 6.60 -4.16 -5.34
C SER A 39 6.57 -2.66 -5.54
N VAL A 40 7.14 -1.89 -4.61
CA VAL A 40 7.09 -0.42 -4.68
C VAL A 40 8.48 0.21 -4.68
N GLU A 41 8.62 1.26 -5.48
CA GLU A 41 9.68 2.24 -5.34
C GLU A 41 9.19 3.31 -4.37
N VAL A 42 9.96 3.62 -3.33
CA VAL A 42 9.60 4.64 -2.33
C VAL A 42 10.32 5.93 -2.66
N VAL A 43 9.57 7.03 -2.82
CA VAL A 43 10.12 8.36 -3.11
C VAL A 43 9.80 9.34 -1.97
N ILE A 44 10.87 9.98 -1.47
CA ILE A 44 10.82 10.83 -0.27
C ILE A 44 11.25 12.25 -0.60
N THR A 45 12.28 12.42 -1.44
CA THR A 45 12.81 13.74 -1.76
C THR A 45 11.89 14.54 -2.69
N PRO A 46 11.90 15.87 -2.64
CA PRO A 46 11.13 16.72 -3.56
C PRO A 46 11.41 16.41 -5.03
N GLU A 47 12.65 16.14 -5.38
CA GLU A 47 13.11 15.86 -6.74
C GLU A 47 12.56 14.53 -7.26
N GLU A 48 12.62 13.48 -6.44
CA GLU A 48 12.06 12.17 -6.78
C GLU A 48 10.54 12.26 -6.95
N LYS A 49 9.84 12.93 -6.02
CA LYS A 49 8.39 13.15 -6.10
C LYS A 49 7.99 13.97 -7.33
N ALA A 50 8.78 15.00 -7.67
CA ALA A 50 8.52 15.81 -8.86
C ALA A 50 8.68 15.03 -10.16
N ARG A 51 9.57 14.03 -10.19
CA ARG A 51 9.77 13.16 -11.34
C ARG A 51 8.73 12.04 -11.40
N GLY A 52 8.45 11.37 -10.28
CA GLY A 52 7.53 10.23 -10.22
C GLY A 52 7.79 9.20 -11.33
N LEU A 53 6.71 8.74 -11.97
CA LEU A 53 6.72 7.76 -13.06
C LEU A 53 6.86 8.39 -14.46
N MET A 54 7.29 9.65 -14.57
CA MET A 54 7.50 10.32 -15.85
C MET A 54 8.43 9.52 -16.78
N TYR A 55 8.12 9.53 -18.08
CA TYR A 55 8.89 8.91 -19.17
C TYR A 55 8.99 7.38 -19.12
N ARG A 56 8.24 6.70 -18.23
CA ARG A 56 8.18 5.24 -18.24
C ARG A 56 7.18 4.76 -19.29
N GLU A 57 7.62 3.84 -20.13
CA GLU A 57 6.80 3.27 -21.20
C GLU A 57 5.94 2.09 -20.70
N SER A 58 6.34 1.45 -19.59
CA SER A 58 5.61 0.37 -18.95
C SER A 58 6.01 0.20 -17.49
N MET A 59 5.18 -0.50 -16.74
CA MET A 59 5.45 -0.93 -15.36
C MET A 59 4.88 -2.35 -15.16
N PRO A 60 5.57 -3.27 -14.46
CA PRO A 60 5.01 -4.59 -14.15
C PRO A 60 3.66 -4.47 -13.42
N MET A 61 2.74 -5.43 -13.64
CA MET A 61 1.35 -5.32 -13.20
C MET A 61 1.21 -4.97 -11.72
N PHE A 62 1.90 -5.71 -10.84
CA PHE A 62 1.86 -5.51 -9.40
C PHE A 62 3.05 -4.70 -8.88
N SER A 63 3.49 -3.70 -9.65
CA SER A 63 4.46 -2.71 -9.22
C SER A 63 3.80 -1.35 -9.08
N GLY A 64 4.43 -0.46 -8.32
CA GLY A 64 3.96 0.89 -8.10
C GLY A 64 5.04 1.81 -7.54
N MET A 65 4.65 3.05 -7.27
CA MET A 65 5.51 4.03 -6.61
C MET A 65 4.78 4.61 -5.40
N LEU A 66 5.43 4.56 -4.24
CA LEU A 66 4.91 5.11 -2.99
C LEU A 66 5.58 6.46 -2.71
N PHE A 67 4.78 7.52 -2.77
CA PHE A 67 5.17 8.88 -2.41
C PHE A 67 4.96 9.06 -0.91
N VAL A 68 6.00 9.47 -0.20
CA VAL A 68 5.97 9.71 1.25
C VAL A 68 6.15 11.19 1.53
N TYR A 69 5.19 11.79 2.22
CA TYR A 69 5.25 13.17 2.68
C TYR A 69 5.63 13.24 4.17
N PRO A 70 6.35 14.27 4.61
CA PRO A 70 6.82 14.38 5.99
C PRO A 70 5.69 14.58 7.00
N SER A 71 4.54 15.05 6.55
CA SER A 71 3.34 15.27 7.37
C SER A 71 2.08 15.24 6.50
N PRO A 72 0.90 14.99 7.10
CA PRO A 72 -0.38 15.08 6.41
C PRO A 72 -0.60 16.45 5.79
N GLN A 73 -1.10 16.49 4.56
CA GLN A 73 -1.35 17.72 3.81
C GLN A 73 -2.34 17.55 2.66
N ASN A 74 -2.79 18.66 2.09
CA ASN A 74 -3.47 18.63 0.79
C ASN A 74 -2.45 18.31 -0.29
N VAL A 75 -2.73 17.30 -1.10
CA VAL A 75 -1.91 16.94 -2.26
C VAL A 75 -2.71 17.08 -3.54
N SER A 76 -2.01 17.37 -4.64
CA SER A 76 -2.56 17.32 -5.99
C SER A 76 -1.52 16.74 -6.92
N PHE A 77 -1.94 15.83 -7.78
CA PHE A 77 -1.12 15.14 -8.77
C PHE A 77 -1.50 15.59 -10.18
N TRP A 78 -0.75 15.19 -11.16
CA TRP A 78 -0.99 15.37 -12.59
C TRP A 78 -0.32 14.25 -13.37
N MET A 79 -0.64 14.14 -14.65
CA MET A 79 -0.04 13.14 -15.55
C MET A 79 0.98 13.74 -16.53
N ARG A 80 1.58 14.88 -16.16
CA ARG A 80 2.61 15.52 -16.99
C ARG A 80 3.76 14.55 -17.27
N ASN A 81 4.14 14.41 -18.54
CA ASN A 81 5.21 13.52 -19.00
C ASN A 81 5.04 12.03 -18.58
N THR A 82 3.87 11.63 -18.10
CA THR A 82 3.56 10.25 -17.72
C THR A 82 2.89 9.55 -18.89
N LEU A 83 3.51 8.49 -19.41
CA LEU A 83 3.15 7.85 -20.68
C LEU A 83 2.16 6.68 -20.50
N ILE A 84 2.04 6.17 -19.28
CA ILE A 84 1.15 5.04 -18.94
C ILE A 84 -0.04 5.54 -18.12
N PRO A 85 -1.24 4.94 -18.26
CA PRO A 85 -2.36 5.27 -17.39
C PRO A 85 -2.08 4.80 -15.96
N LEU A 86 -2.50 5.58 -14.95
CA LEU A 86 -2.25 5.29 -13.55
C LEU A 86 -3.53 5.34 -12.72
N ASP A 87 -3.59 4.50 -11.70
CA ASP A 87 -4.49 4.69 -10.56
C ASP A 87 -3.71 5.38 -9.44
N MET A 88 -4.27 6.43 -8.86
CA MET A 88 -3.67 7.15 -7.73
C MET A 88 -4.47 6.87 -6.47
N VAL A 89 -3.84 6.21 -5.50
CA VAL A 89 -4.43 5.84 -4.22
C VAL A 89 -3.92 6.81 -3.16
N PHE A 90 -4.80 7.66 -2.64
CA PHE A 90 -4.49 8.68 -1.64
C PHE A 90 -4.73 8.13 -0.24
N ILE A 91 -3.73 8.21 0.64
CA ILE A 91 -3.66 7.47 1.90
C ILE A 91 -3.37 8.45 3.04
N GLY A 92 -4.10 8.32 4.13
CA GLY A 92 -3.90 9.10 5.34
C GLY A 92 -2.67 8.69 6.15
N ALA A 93 -2.35 9.46 7.20
CA ALA A 93 -1.23 9.19 8.11
C ALA A 93 -1.33 7.82 8.81
N ASP A 94 -2.54 7.33 8.97
CA ASP A 94 -2.86 6.03 9.58
C ASP A 94 -2.77 4.85 8.59
N GLY A 95 -2.35 5.09 7.36
CA GLY A 95 -2.29 4.05 6.34
C GLY A 95 -3.63 3.64 5.75
N VAL A 96 -4.72 4.38 6.02
CA VAL A 96 -6.04 4.09 5.46
C VAL A 96 -6.26 4.89 4.19
N VAL A 97 -6.76 4.22 3.14
CA VAL A 97 -7.09 4.85 1.86
C VAL A 97 -8.26 5.83 2.03
N ARG A 98 -8.06 7.08 1.63
CA ARG A 98 -9.07 8.14 1.66
C ARG A 98 -9.80 8.29 0.33
N HIS A 99 -9.06 8.20 -0.77
CA HIS A 99 -9.58 8.40 -2.11
C HIS A 99 -8.79 7.57 -3.12
N VAL A 100 -9.45 7.15 -4.20
CA VAL A 100 -8.85 6.51 -5.36
C VAL A 100 -9.27 7.26 -6.61
N HIS A 101 -8.31 7.83 -7.32
CA HIS A 101 -8.53 8.35 -8.67
C HIS A 101 -8.10 7.27 -9.66
N ALA A 102 -9.08 6.65 -10.28
CA ALA A 102 -8.84 5.52 -11.19
C ALA A 102 -8.54 5.99 -12.61
N ASN A 103 -7.60 5.31 -13.25
CA ASN A 103 -7.31 5.38 -14.67
C ASN A 103 -7.01 6.80 -15.17
N ALA A 104 -6.16 7.52 -14.44
CA ALA A 104 -5.68 8.85 -14.82
C ALA A 104 -5.06 8.80 -16.22
N ARG A 105 -5.46 9.77 -17.08
CA ARG A 105 -5.11 9.76 -18.50
C ARG A 105 -3.68 10.23 -18.71
N PRO A 106 -2.85 9.49 -19.47
CA PRO A 106 -1.50 9.92 -19.81
C PRO A 106 -1.45 11.33 -20.39
N LEU A 107 -0.42 12.09 -20.02
CA LEU A 107 -0.12 13.45 -20.49
C LEU A 107 -1.18 14.51 -20.14
N ASP A 108 -2.18 14.20 -19.32
CA ASP A 108 -3.15 15.17 -18.82
C ASP A 108 -2.52 15.98 -17.66
N GLU A 109 -2.43 17.29 -17.84
CA GLU A 109 -1.87 18.19 -16.83
C GLU A 109 -2.93 18.78 -15.89
N THR A 110 -4.18 18.32 -16.01
CA THR A 110 -5.24 18.69 -15.08
C THR A 110 -4.92 18.17 -13.67
N GLY A 111 -5.05 19.04 -12.67
CA GLY A 111 -4.77 18.66 -11.28
C GLY A 111 -5.74 17.60 -10.76
N ILE A 112 -5.22 16.56 -10.17
CA ILE A 112 -5.94 15.45 -9.53
C ILE A 112 -5.82 15.62 -8.02
N PRO A 113 -6.84 16.16 -7.33
CA PRO A 113 -6.77 16.39 -5.89
C PRO A 113 -6.87 15.10 -5.10
N GLY A 114 -6.17 15.03 -3.97
CA GLY A 114 -6.19 13.88 -3.07
C GLY A 114 -7.52 13.68 -2.31
N GLY A 115 -8.43 14.65 -2.39
CA GLY A 115 -9.77 14.54 -1.83
C GLY A 115 -9.87 14.71 -0.30
N SER A 116 -8.73 14.83 0.41
CA SER A 116 -8.66 14.99 1.85
C SER A 116 -7.44 15.84 2.25
N PRO A 117 -7.51 16.62 3.36
CA PRO A 117 -6.38 17.42 3.86
C PRO A 117 -5.36 16.61 4.67
N ASP A 118 -5.63 15.34 4.97
CA ASP A 118 -4.78 14.48 5.81
C ASP A 118 -3.98 13.45 5.01
N ILE A 119 -3.73 13.68 3.72
CA ILE A 119 -2.97 12.75 2.89
C ILE A 119 -1.48 12.84 3.25
N GLN A 120 -0.90 11.70 3.62
CA GLN A 120 0.54 11.59 3.90
C GLN A 120 1.24 10.66 2.91
N TYR A 121 0.51 9.77 2.27
CA TYR A 121 1.08 8.84 1.28
C TYR A 121 0.22 8.84 0.02
N VAL A 122 0.87 8.61 -1.12
CA VAL A 122 0.16 8.35 -2.38
C VAL A 122 0.82 7.15 -3.06
N LEU A 123 0.00 6.17 -3.44
CA LEU A 123 0.46 5.00 -4.18
C LEU A 123 -0.03 5.11 -5.62
N GLU A 124 0.92 5.19 -6.57
CA GLU A 124 0.64 5.10 -7.98
C GLU A 124 0.76 3.64 -8.44
N LEU A 125 -0.27 3.16 -9.13
CA LEU A 125 -0.39 1.81 -9.70
C LEU A 125 -0.71 1.89 -11.18
N ASN A 126 -0.59 0.77 -11.90
CA ASN A 126 -1.09 0.68 -13.28
C ASN A 126 -2.58 1.02 -13.34
N GLY A 127 -2.98 1.78 -14.35
CA GLY A 127 -4.37 2.21 -14.53
C GLY A 127 -5.35 1.04 -14.67
N GLY A 128 -6.46 1.10 -13.94
CA GLY A 128 -7.50 0.08 -13.88
C GLY A 128 -7.25 -1.04 -12.86
N LEU A 129 -6.06 -1.09 -12.23
CA LEU A 129 -5.72 -2.15 -11.27
C LEU A 129 -6.50 -2.01 -9.97
N ALA A 130 -6.74 -0.79 -9.51
CA ALA A 130 -7.56 -0.54 -8.32
C ALA A 130 -8.99 -1.08 -8.49
N ALA A 131 -9.60 -0.85 -9.65
CA ALA A 131 -10.93 -1.38 -9.96
C ALA A 131 -10.94 -2.91 -10.05
N MET A 132 -9.91 -3.51 -10.67
CA MET A 132 -9.76 -4.97 -10.79
C MET A 132 -9.68 -5.65 -9.42
N LEU A 133 -8.99 -5.03 -8.47
CA LEU A 133 -8.77 -5.54 -7.13
C LEU A 133 -9.88 -5.15 -6.14
N ASN A 134 -10.84 -4.33 -6.54
CA ASN A 134 -11.80 -3.70 -5.62
C ASN A 134 -11.11 -2.89 -4.50
N LEU A 135 -10.03 -2.19 -4.86
CA LEU A 135 -9.32 -1.29 -3.96
C LEU A 135 -10.10 0.03 -3.86
N VAL A 136 -10.71 0.24 -2.72
CA VAL A 136 -11.62 1.37 -2.46
C VAL A 136 -11.23 2.11 -1.19
N PRO A 137 -11.76 3.32 -0.93
CA PRO A 137 -11.59 4.01 0.35
C PRO A 137 -11.96 3.10 1.53
N GLY A 138 -11.16 3.18 2.61
CA GLY A 138 -11.24 2.31 3.78
C GLY A 138 -10.31 1.09 3.73
N ALA A 139 -9.69 0.79 2.60
CA ALA A 139 -8.62 -0.21 2.54
C ALA A 139 -7.40 0.24 3.38
N GLU A 140 -6.69 -0.70 3.95
CA GLU A 140 -5.54 -0.49 4.83
C GLU A 140 -4.25 -0.91 4.15
N ILE A 141 -3.21 -0.12 4.35
CA ILE A 141 -1.88 -0.31 3.79
C ILE A 141 -0.93 -0.77 4.89
N HIS A 142 -0.08 -1.73 4.55
CA HIS A 142 0.97 -2.25 5.42
C HIS A 142 2.33 -2.00 4.76
N HIS A 143 3.10 -1.07 5.33
CA HIS A 143 4.40 -0.67 4.81
C HIS A 143 5.22 0.02 5.90
N PRO A 144 6.56 -0.19 5.99
CA PRO A 144 7.38 0.38 7.07
C PRO A 144 7.51 1.92 7.04
N ALA A 145 7.13 2.59 5.96
CA ALA A 145 7.06 4.05 5.92
C ALA A 145 5.91 4.65 6.74
N ILE A 146 4.90 3.83 7.11
CA ILE A 146 3.76 4.28 7.92
C ILE A 146 4.17 4.16 9.38
N ASP A 147 3.99 5.24 10.14
CA ASP A 147 4.27 5.25 11.57
C ASP A 147 3.45 4.17 12.28
N PRO A 148 4.09 3.16 12.89
CA PRO A 148 3.38 2.06 13.54
C PRO A 148 2.50 2.52 14.71
N ALA A 149 2.77 3.68 15.31
CA ALA A 149 1.94 4.26 16.37
C ALA A 149 0.59 4.81 15.84
N LEU A 150 0.49 5.10 14.53
CA LEU A 150 -0.69 5.63 13.87
C LEU A 150 -1.40 4.60 12.98
N ALA A 151 -0.65 3.62 12.48
CA ALA A 151 -1.09 2.70 11.46
C ALA A 151 -2.30 1.86 11.89
N ALA A 152 -3.34 1.79 11.03
CA ALA A 152 -4.46 0.86 11.18
C ALA A 152 -4.01 -0.61 11.00
N TRP A 153 -2.95 -0.81 10.22
CA TRP A 153 -2.29 -2.11 10.04
C TRP A 153 -0.77 -1.93 10.21
N PRO A 154 -0.29 -1.93 11.46
CA PRO A 154 1.11 -1.65 11.75
C PRO A 154 2.04 -2.77 11.29
N CYS A 155 3.24 -2.40 10.87
CA CYS A 155 4.35 -3.34 10.78
C CYS A 155 4.72 -3.82 12.19
N GLU A 156 4.95 -5.13 12.34
CA GLU A 156 5.51 -5.63 13.60
C GLU A 156 6.92 -5.06 13.78
N ILE A 157 7.15 -4.43 14.91
CA ILE A 157 8.49 -4.02 15.32
C ILE A 157 9.07 -5.24 16.01
N ASP A 158 10.11 -5.87 15.41
CA ASP A 158 10.87 -6.90 16.09
C ASP A 158 11.34 -6.30 17.43
N ALA A 159 10.81 -6.82 18.54
CA ALA A 159 11.28 -6.42 19.86
C ALA A 159 12.70 -6.99 20.03
N GLU A 160 13.72 -6.09 19.96
CA GLU A 160 15.10 -6.41 20.33
C GLU A 160 15.21 -6.79 21.82
#